data_572720af01458d08fcd8717ee4fbd812
#
_entry.id   572720af01458d08fcd8717ee4fbd812
#
_cell.length_a   1.000
_cell.length_b   1.000
_cell.length_c   1.000
_cell.angle_alpha   90.00
_cell.angle_beta   90.00
_cell.angle_gamma   90.00
#
_symmetry.space_group_name_H-M   'P 1'
#
loop_
_entity.id
_entity.type
_entity.pdbx_description
1 polymer ?
#
loop_
_entity_poly.entity_id
_entity_poly.type
_entity_poly.pdbx_seq_one_letter_code
_entity_poly.pdbx_strand_id
1 'polypeptide(L)'
;MPSPTREPQLEALMTFLAAARLGRYTAAAEVLGVNHSTVSRRIASLEEAMGGRVLVRTAAGWEVTDLGRRALAVAERIEASVRELSGDGDAVQGMVRIAAPDAFTSVFLAPAMTQLQARHPALAVELISATQRVRQNRSGVDLEIVVGRPQVHRAFATAICAYSLRLYATPAYLGRAGVPATVGDLSRHPLVYYIESSLQVDDLDLAAQALPASPASVRSTSVFAHVEATAAGAGVGLLPDFLGDPDPRLVRVLDGRFAHPLRYWAVTRDQGPRNPVVAEALDAIRAHIAAVAPVRKEPVSAPA
;
A
#
# COMPACT_ATOMS: atom_id res chain seq x y z
N MET A 1 -37.88 28.99 -13.51
CA MET A 1 -37.87 28.75 -12.08
C MET A 1 -36.82 27.64 -11.81
N PRO A 2 -35.82 27.88 -10.99
CA PRO A 2 -34.90 26.77 -10.63
C PRO A 2 -35.69 25.73 -9.83
N SER A 3 -35.59 24.47 -10.24
CA SER A 3 -36.18 23.32 -9.51
C SER A 3 -35.57 23.31 -8.08
N PRO A 4 -36.38 22.99 -7.04
CA PRO A 4 -35.85 22.88 -5.69
C PRO A 4 -34.76 21.84 -5.69
N THR A 5 -33.55 22.23 -5.26
CA THR A 5 -32.42 21.33 -5.02
C THR A 5 -32.86 20.30 -4.02
N ARG A 6 -33.09 19.07 -4.47
CA ARG A 6 -33.45 17.96 -3.59
C ARG A 6 -32.23 17.66 -2.73
N GLU A 7 -32.36 17.76 -1.42
CA GLU A 7 -31.28 17.40 -0.52
C GLU A 7 -30.96 15.90 -0.64
N PRO A 8 -29.67 15.51 -0.63
CA PRO A 8 -29.30 14.10 -0.65
C PRO A 8 -29.87 13.37 0.56
N GLN A 9 -30.61 12.30 0.33
CA GLN A 9 -31.16 11.48 1.42
C GLN A 9 -30.04 10.63 2.04
N LEU A 10 -30.03 10.52 3.36
CA LEU A 10 -29.05 9.74 4.12
C LEU A 10 -28.94 8.29 3.63
N GLU A 11 -30.08 7.62 3.38
CA GLU A 11 -30.08 6.25 2.88
C GLU A 11 -29.44 6.11 1.49
N ALA A 12 -29.64 7.10 0.61
CA ALA A 12 -29.01 7.11 -0.71
C ALA A 12 -27.48 7.30 -0.60
N LEU A 13 -27.06 8.15 0.34
CA LEU A 13 -25.66 8.39 0.62
C LEU A 13 -24.96 7.17 1.22
N MET A 14 -25.60 6.46 2.17
CA MET A 14 -25.09 5.22 2.76
C MET A 14 -25.07 4.07 1.75
N THR A 15 -26.07 3.99 0.87
CA THR A 15 -26.10 3.03 -0.24
C THR A 15 -24.96 3.28 -1.22
N PHE A 16 -24.68 4.54 -1.54
CA PHE A 16 -23.54 4.91 -2.37
C PHE A 16 -22.21 4.55 -1.69
N LEU A 17 -22.04 4.79 -0.38
CA LEU A 17 -20.87 4.40 0.38
C LEU A 17 -20.59 2.89 0.25
N ALA A 18 -21.61 2.06 0.45
CA ALA A 18 -21.48 0.61 0.31
C ALA A 18 -21.10 0.21 -1.13
N ALA A 19 -21.77 0.79 -2.14
CA ALA A 19 -21.48 0.50 -3.55
C ALA A 19 -20.08 0.94 -3.98
N ALA A 20 -19.61 2.08 -3.50
CA ALA A 20 -18.28 2.62 -3.77
C ALA A 20 -17.18 1.73 -3.17
N ARG A 21 -17.39 1.22 -1.95
CA ARG A 21 -16.45 0.33 -1.26
C ARG A 21 -16.38 -1.05 -1.87
N LEU A 22 -17.54 -1.61 -2.22
CA LEU A 22 -17.64 -2.99 -2.73
C LEU A 22 -17.44 -3.11 -4.25
N GLY A 23 -17.44 -1.98 -4.97
CA GLY A 23 -17.23 -1.93 -6.42
C GLY A 23 -18.31 -2.61 -7.26
N ARG A 24 -19.39 -3.13 -6.64
CA ARG A 24 -20.51 -3.85 -7.29
C ARG A 24 -21.81 -3.55 -6.58
N TYR A 25 -22.85 -3.27 -7.35
CA TYR A 25 -24.19 -3.05 -6.79
C TYR A 25 -24.80 -4.30 -6.15
N THR A 26 -24.49 -5.49 -6.68
CA THR A 26 -24.95 -6.77 -6.11
C THR A 26 -24.38 -6.99 -4.71
N ALA A 27 -23.08 -6.77 -4.51
CA ALA A 27 -22.44 -6.90 -3.20
C ALA A 27 -22.98 -5.85 -2.20
N ALA A 28 -23.23 -4.61 -2.66
CA ALA A 28 -23.84 -3.59 -1.82
C ALA A 28 -25.28 -3.96 -1.42
N ALA A 29 -26.04 -4.58 -2.34
CA ALA A 29 -27.40 -5.04 -2.08
C ALA A 29 -27.44 -6.13 -0.99
N GLU A 30 -26.52 -7.10 -1.05
CA GLU A 30 -26.36 -8.16 -0.06
C GLU A 30 -26.05 -7.61 1.34
N VAL A 31 -25.06 -6.73 1.44
CA VAL A 31 -24.63 -6.13 2.73
C VAL A 31 -25.75 -5.26 3.34
N LEU A 32 -26.50 -4.53 2.50
CA LEU A 32 -27.58 -3.65 2.95
C LEU A 32 -28.92 -4.37 3.17
N GLY A 33 -29.02 -5.66 2.85
CA GLY A 33 -30.26 -6.42 2.96
C GLY A 33 -31.36 -5.92 2.02
N VAL A 34 -31.01 -5.35 0.86
CA VAL A 34 -31.95 -4.81 -0.13
C VAL A 34 -31.74 -5.46 -1.49
N ASN A 35 -32.65 -5.25 -2.43
CA ASN A 35 -32.45 -5.74 -3.80
C ASN A 35 -31.63 -4.78 -4.66
N HIS A 36 -31.05 -5.30 -5.74
CA HIS A 36 -30.21 -4.53 -6.69
C HIS A 36 -30.92 -3.29 -7.27
N SER A 37 -32.24 -3.39 -7.53
CA SER A 37 -33.03 -2.26 -8.08
C SER A 37 -33.15 -1.13 -7.05
N THR A 38 -33.22 -1.46 -5.76
CA THR A 38 -33.22 -0.46 -4.67
C THR A 38 -31.89 0.28 -4.61
N VAL A 39 -30.76 -0.44 -4.69
CA VAL A 39 -29.42 0.18 -4.77
C VAL A 39 -29.32 1.12 -5.95
N SER A 40 -29.71 0.66 -7.14
CA SER A 40 -29.66 1.47 -8.36
C SER A 40 -30.53 2.74 -8.26
N ARG A 41 -31.75 2.61 -7.71
CA ARG A 41 -32.65 3.75 -7.52
C ARG A 41 -32.14 4.76 -6.51
N ARG A 42 -31.57 4.31 -5.38
CA ARG A 42 -30.99 5.17 -4.35
C ARG A 42 -29.78 5.95 -4.89
N ILE A 43 -28.92 5.30 -5.66
CA ILE A 43 -27.77 5.95 -6.30
C ILE A 43 -28.25 6.97 -7.34
N ALA A 44 -29.22 6.64 -8.18
CA ALA A 44 -29.79 7.58 -9.13
C ALA A 44 -30.40 8.82 -8.45
N SER A 45 -31.10 8.63 -7.31
CA SER A 45 -31.64 9.74 -6.51
C SER A 45 -30.52 10.62 -5.92
N LEU A 46 -29.41 10.04 -5.50
CA LEU A 46 -28.24 10.79 -5.04
C LEU A 46 -27.61 11.60 -6.18
N GLU A 47 -27.45 11.00 -7.36
CA GLU A 47 -26.92 11.65 -8.56
C GLU A 47 -27.78 12.82 -9.02
N GLU A 48 -29.11 12.66 -8.95
CA GLU A 48 -30.07 13.75 -9.23
C GLU A 48 -29.91 14.89 -8.22
N ALA A 49 -29.85 14.58 -6.92
CA ALA A 49 -29.67 15.58 -5.87
C ALA A 49 -28.34 16.32 -5.96
N MET A 50 -27.29 15.65 -6.41
CA MET A 50 -25.94 16.21 -6.55
C MET A 50 -25.68 16.87 -7.92
N GLY A 51 -26.61 16.75 -8.87
CA GLY A 51 -26.49 17.33 -10.20
C GLY A 51 -25.45 16.66 -11.09
N GLY A 52 -25.11 15.37 -10.84
CA GLY A 52 -24.16 14.65 -11.68
C GLY A 52 -23.86 13.23 -11.21
N ARG A 53 -23.13 12.48 -12.03
CA ARG A 53 -22.75 11.10 -11.75
C ARG A 53 -21.75 11.00 -10.59
N VAL A 54 -22.05 10.14 -9.61
CA VAL A 54 -21.14 9.81 -8.52
C VAL A 54 -20.35 8.53 -8.79
N LEU A 55 -20.87 7.65 -9.67
CA LEU A 55 -20.22 6.44 -10.14
C LEU A 55 -20.25 6.36 -11.67
N VAL A 56 -19.18 5.85 -12.28
CA VAL A 56 -19.10 5.52 -13.71
C VAL A 56 -18.71 4.06 -13.88
N ARG A 57 -19.27 3.41 -14.89
CA ARG A 57 -18.95 2.03 -15.21
C ARG A 57 -17.72 1.98 -16.11
N THR A 58 -16.74 1.19 -15.72
CA THR A 58 -15.52 0.90 -16.50
C THR A 58 -15.42 -0.58 -16.78
N ALA A 59 -14.43 -1.00 -17.57
CA ALA A 59 -14.14 -2.43 -17.80
C ALA A 59 -13.75 -3.17 -16.51
N ALA A 60 -13.23 -2.45 -15.52
CA ALA A 60 -12.81 -3.00 -14.22
C ALA A 60 -13.92 -2.98 -13.14
N GLY A 61 -15.12 -2.46 -13.45
CA GLY A 61 -16.22 -2.31 -12.49
C GLY A 61 -16.74 -0.88 -12.37
N TRP A 62 -17.25 -0.52 -11.21
CA TRP A 62 -17.71 0.84 -10.94
C TRP A 62 -16.58 1.69 -10.34
N GLU A 63 -16.36 2.87 -10.89
CA GLU A 63 -15.40 3.85 -10.41
C GLU A 63 -16.06 5.11 -9.89
N VAL A 64 -15.51 5.67 -8.81
CA VAL A 64 -16.02 6.90 -8.18
C VAL A 64 -15.51 8.12 -8.93
N THR A 65 -16.43 9.00 -9.34
CA THR A 65 -16.12 10.28 -10.01
C THR A 65 -15.55 11.32 -9.03
N ASP A 66 -15.11 12.50 -9.52
CA ASP A 66 -14.71 13.62 -8.65
C ASP A 66 -15.86 14.09 -7.76
N LEU A 67 -17.09 14.13 -8.30
CA LEU A 67 -18.30 14.43 -7.54
C LEU A 67 -18.56 13.34 -6.51
N GLY A 68 -18.41 12.07 -6.89
CA GLY A 68 -18.53 10.92 -6.01
C GLY A 68 -17.52 10.94 -4.87
N ARG A 69 -16.28 11.37 -5.10
CA ARG A 69 -15.28 11.50 -4.02
C ARG A 69 -15.72 12.50 -2.95
N ARG A 70 -16.37 13.61 -3.33
CA ARG A 70 -16.91 14.56 -2.36
C ARG A 70 -18.08 13.96 -1.56
N ALA A 71 -18.97 13.21 -2.21
CA ALA A 71 -20.05 12.49 -1.55
C ALA A 71 -19.52 11.41 -0.59
N LEU A 72 -18.48 10.67 -1.01
CA LEU A 72 -17.84 9.62 -0.21
C LEU A 72 -17.30 10.18 1.10
N ALA A 73 -16.54 11.27 1.05
CA ALA A 73 -16.00 11.93 2.23
C ALA A 73 -17.08 12.40 3.22
N VAL A 74 -18.24 12.82 2.72
CA VAL A 74 -19.39 13.18 3.58
C VAL A 74 -20.04 11.93 4.19
N ALA A 75 -20.22 10.88 3.39
CA ALA A 75 -20.82 9.63 3.83
C ALA A 75 -20.00 8.96 4.95
N GLU A 76 -18.68 8.95 4.81
CA GLU A 76 -17.75 8.40 5.80
C GLU A 76 -17.80 9.17 7.14
N ARG A 77 -17.93 10.50 7.09
CA ARG A 77 -18.09 11.31 8.31
C ARG A 77 -19.41 11.02 9.03
N ILE A 78 -20.49 10.91 8.27
CA ILE A 78 -21.81 10.58 8.84
C ILE A 78 -21.78 9.18 9.48
N GLU A 79 -21.20 8.20 8.80
CA GLU A 79 -21.04 6.85 9.34
C GLU A 79 -20.23 6.86 10.63
N ALA A 80 -19.15 7.63 10.71
CA ALA A 80 -18.35 7.78 11.92
C ALA A 80 -19.17 8.43 13.07
N SER A 81 -19.90 9.51 12.77
CA SER A 81 -20.73 10.18 13.78
C SER A 81 -21.88 9.30 14.30
N VAL A 82 -22.48 8.49 13.43
CA VAL A 82 -23.52 7.52 13.85
C VAL A 82 -22.93 6.45 14.77
N ARG A 83 -21.71 5.99 14.49
CA ARG A 83 -20.98 5.05 15.36
C ARG A 83 -20.70 5.63 16.77
N GLU A 84 -20.27 6.89 16.85
CA GLU A 84 -20.06 7.56 18.14
C GLU A 84 -21.34 7.57 19.00
N LEU A 85 -22.51 7.72 18.36
CA LEU A 85 -23.79 7.70 19.07
C LEU A 85 -24.19 6.30 19.59
N SER A 86 -23.69 5.25 18.99
CA SER A 86 -24.04 3.87 19.34
C SER A 86 -23.36 3.34 20.62
N GLY A 87 -22.47 4.12 21.23
CA GLY A 87 -21.84 3.78 22.51
C GLY A 87 -20.82 2.62 22.46
N ASP A 88 -20.53 2.07 21.29
CA ASP A 88 -19.50 1.06 21.07
C ASP A 88 -18.10 1.72 21.02
N GLY A 89 -17.75 2.44 22.07
CA GLY A 89 -16.61 3.36 22.12
C GLY A 89 -15.23 2.74 21.93
N ASP A 90 -15.08 1.42 21.92
CA ASP A 90 -13.76 0.76 21.81
C ASP A 90 -13.64 -0.24 20.64
N ALA A 91 -14.72 -0.68 20.01
CA ALA A 91 -14.66 -1.65 18.93
C ALA A 91 -14.66 -0.98 17.56
N VAL A 92 -13.50 -0.91 16.92
CA VAL A 92 -13.39 -0.52 15.51
C VAL A 92 -14.04 -1.59 14.65
N GLN A 93 -15.05 -1.21 13.88
CA GLN A 93 -15.79 -2.11 12.99
C GLN A 93 -15.94 -1.54 11.59
N GLY A 94 -16.32 -2.36 10.62
CA GLY A 94 -16.43 -1.98 9.23
C GLY A 94 -15.32 -2.59 8.38
N MET A 95 -14.90 -1.90 7.32
CA MET A 95 -13.88 -2.39 6.40
C MET A 95 -12.77 -1.37 6.23
N VAL A 96 -11.53 -1.83 6.22
CA VAL A 96 -10.36 -1.06 5.78
C VAL A 96 -9.68 -1.75 4.60
N ARG A 97 -9.42 -1.00 3.55
CA ARG A 97 -8.71 -1.47 2.37
C ARG A 97 -7.37 -0.76 2.27
N ILE A 98 -6.28 -1.54 2.31
CA ILE A 98 -4.92 -1.04 2.36
C ILE A 98 -4.15 -1.56 1.14
N ALA A 99 -3.54 -0.66 0.37
CA ALA A 99 -2.63 -1.01 -0.70
C ALA A 99 -1.19 -0.81 -0.23
N ALA A 100 -0.31 -1.79 -0.50
CA ALA A 100 1.09 -1.70 -0.11
C ALA A 100 2.00 -2.51 -1.05
N PRO A 101 3.32 -2.21 -1.11
CA PRO A 101 4.29 -3.06 -1.78
C PRO A 101 4.32 -4.46 -1.20
N ASP A 102 4.60 -5.45 -2.04
CA ASP A 102 4.51 -6.88 -1.72
C ASP A 102 5.32 -7.27 -0.47
N ALA A 103 6.59 -6.83 -0.40
CA ALA A 103 7.43 -7.07 0.78
C ALA A 103 6.85 -6.45 2.06
N PHE A 104 6.35 -5.21 1.97
CA PHE A 104 5.73 -4.53 3.12
C PHE A 104 4.45 -5.25 3.56
N THR A 105 3.63 -5.65 2.59
CA THR A 105 2.38 -6.38 2.85
C THR A 105 2.65 -7.67 3.61
N SER A 106 3.62 -8.45 3.17
CA SER A 106 3.88 -9.79 3.74
C SER A 106 4.59 -9.71 5.11
N VAL A 107 5.55 -8.80 5.27
CA VAL A 107 6.39 -8.78 6.48
C VAL A 107 5.77 -7.94 7.60
N PHE A 108 5.15 -6.82 7.25
CA PHE A 108 4.68 -5.86 8.26
C PHE A 108 3.16 -5.75 8.31
N LEU A 109 2.50 -5.63 7.15
CA LEU A 109 1.09 -5.26 7.12
C LEU A 109 0.18 -6.43 7.51
N ALA A 110 0.35 -7.61 6.92
CA ALA A 110 -0.51 -8.74 7.21
C ALA A 110 -0.44 -9.19 8.68
N PRO A 111 0.74 -9.32 9.32
CA PRO A 111 0.82 -9.60 10.75
C PRO A 111 0.20 -8.51 11.63
N ALA A 112 0.42 -7.22 11.30
CA ALA A 112 -0.17 -6.11 12.04
C ALA A 112 -1.70 -6.13 11.97
N MET A 113 -2.26 -6.38 10.78
CA MET A 113 -3.71 -6.45 10.59
C MET A 113 -4.33 -7.67 11.25
N THR A 114 -3.64 -8.80 11.29
CA THR A 114 -4.06 -9.98 12.05
C THR A 114 -4.20 -9.66 13.54
N GLN A 115 -3.22 -8.97 14.12
CA GLN A 115 -3.28 -8.52 15.52
C GLN A 115 -4.38 -7.48 15.76
N LEU A 116 -4.62 -6.60 14.79
CA LEU A 116 -5.70 -5.62 14.86
C LEU A 116 -7.06 -6.30 14.83
N GLN A 117 -7.29 -7.26 13.92
CA GLN A 117 -8.54 -8.03 13.85
C GLN A 117 -8.81 -8.86 15.12
N ALA A 118 -7.76 -9.38 15.77
CA ALA A 118 -7.93 -10.08 17.04
C ALA A 118 -8.50 -9.18 18.15
N ARG A 119 -8.18 -7.88 18.12
CA ARG A 119 -8.73 -6.86 19.04
C ARG A 119 -10.10 -6.34 18.58
N HIS A 120 -10.37 -6.34 17.29
CA HIS A 120 -11.57 -5.82 16.66
C HIS A 120 -12.18 -6.86 15.71
N PRO A 121 -12.86 -7.90 16.20
CA PRO A 121 -13.37 -9.00 15.37
C PRO A 121 -14.38 -8.59 14.30
N ALA A 122 -15.04 -7.44 14.47
CA ALA A 122 -16.00 -6.89 13.51
C ALA A 122 -15.32 -6.05 12.39
N LEU A 123 -13.97 -5.93 12.40
CA LEU A 123 -13.22 -5.23 11.38
C LEU A 123 -12.87 -6.18 10.22
N ALA A 124 -13.37 -5.89 9.02
CA ALA A 124 -12.92 -6.52 7.79
C ALA A 124 -11.68 -5.78 7.24
N VAL A 125 -10.67 -6.53 6.82
CA VAL A 125 -9.43 -5.98 6.25
C VAL A 125 -9.21 -6.55 4.86
N GLU A 126 -9.01 -5.69 3.88
CA GLU A 126 -8.61 -6.07 2.52
C GLU A 126 -7.21 -5.52 2.23
N LEU A 127 -6.29 -6.39 1.87
CA LEU A 127 -4.91 -6.05 1.50
C LEU A 127 -4.73 -6.19 0.00
N ILE A 128 -4.25 -5.11 -0.63
CA ILE A 128 -3.91 -5.07 -2.06
C ILE A 128 -2.40 -4.99 -2.17
N SER A 129 -1.77 -6.10 -2.59
CA SER A 129 -0.34 -6.14 -2.79
C SER A 129 0.02 -5.64 -4.19
N ALA A 130 0.76 -4.54 -4.28
CA ALA A 130 1.22 -3.97 -5.53
C ALA A 130 2.47 -3.11 -5.31
N THR A 131 3.59 -3.45 -5.95
CA THR A 131 4.82 -2.65 -5.88
C THR A 131 4.78 -1.45 -6.84
N GLN A 132 4.04 -1.57 -7.94
CA GLN A 132 3.79 -0.44 -8.85
C GLN A 132 2.98 0.62 -8.12
N ARG A 133 3.27 1.90 -8.38
CA ARG A 133 2.37 2.98 -7.98
C ARG A 133 0.98 2.62 -8.49
N VAL A 134 0.13 2.20 -7.59
CA VAL A 134 -1.30 2.10 -7.87
C VAL A 134 -1.68 3.52 -8.28
N ARG A 135 -2.02 3.73 -9.57
CA ARG A 135 -2.47 5.04 -10.05
C ARG A 135 -3.48 5.53 -9.02
N GLN A 136 -3.28 6.73 -8.50
CA GLN A 136 -4.05 7.37 -7.41
C GLN A 136 -5.57 7.37 -7.61
N ASN A 137 -6.05 6.72 -8.66
CA ASN A 137 -7.44 6.63 -9.08
C ASN A 137 -8.13 5.30 -8.73
N ARG A 138 -7.52 4.36 -7.97
CA ARG A 138 -8.31 3.25 -7.45
C ARG A 138 -9.21 3.79 -6.34
N SER A 139 -10.46 4.07 -6.70
CA SER A 139 -11.54 4.34 -5.78
C SER A 139 -11.66 3.18 -4.80
N GLY A 140 -11.64 3.47 -3.51
CA GLY A 140 -11.85 2.47 -2.46
C GLY A 140 -10.61 1.97 -1.73
N VAL A 141 -9.43 2.61 -1.86
CA VAL A 141 -8.27 2.39 -0.96
C VAL A 141 -8.30 3.47 0.11
N ASP A 142 -8.31 3.06 1.38
CA ASP A 142 -8.35 3.94 2.54
C ASP A 142 -6.94 4.40 2.94
N LEU A 143 -5.97 3.49 2.83
CA LEU A 143 -4.57 3.70 3.16
C LEU A 143 -3.67 3.11 2.07
N GLU A 144 -2.72 3.88 1.58
CA GLU A 144 -1.71 3.41 0.63
C GLU A 144 -0.31 3.53 1.25
N ILE A 145 0.46 2.45 1.20
CA ILE A 145 1.88 2.46 1.57
C ILE A 145 2.70 2.51 0.29
N VAL A 146 3.61 3.47 0.20
CA VAL A 146 4.45 3.68 -0.98
C VAL A 146 5.93 3.74 -0.63
N VAL A 147 6.79 3.40 -1.59
CA VAL A 147 8.25 3.59 -1.51
C VAL A 147 8.60 5.00 -1.96
N GLY A 148 9.50 5.66 -1.23
CA GLY A 148 9.94 7.01 -1.54
C GLY A 148 8.91 8.09 -1.15
N ARG A 149 9.38 9.34 -1.10
CA ARG A 149 8.51 10.46 -0.72
C ARG A 149 7.43 10.70 -1.78
N PRO A 150 6.14 10.56 -1.44
CA PRO A 150 5.08 10.76 -2.41
C PRO A 150 4.95 12.25 -2.77
N GLN A 151 4.84 12.54 -4.07
CA GLN A 151 4.48 13.86 -4.58
C GLN A 151 2.95 13.93 -4.67
N VAL A 152 2.29 14.22 -3.56
CA VAL A 152 0.83 14.24 -3.51
C VAL A 152 0.29 15.66 -3.33
N HIS A 153 -0.70 16.00 -4.17
CA HIS A 153 -1.54 17.16 -3.97
C HIS A 153 -2.84 16.71 -3.29
N ARG A 154 -3.20 17.31 -2.15
CA ARG A 154 -4.42 17.00 -1.38
C ARG A 154 -4.46 15.60 -0.75
N ALA A 155 -3.35 15.11 -0.23
CA ALA A 155 -3.28 13.90 0.59
C ALA A 155 -2.32 14.13 1.75
N PHE A 156 -2.51 13.37 2.84
CA PHE A 156 -1.57 13.37 3.96
C PHE A 156 -0.57 12.24 3.77
N ALA A 157 0.71 12.57 3.84
CA ALA A 157 1.79 11.61 3.77
C ALA A 157 2.56 11.60 5.07
N THR A 158 2.67 10.44 5.69
CA THR A 158 3.42 10.24 6.94
C THR A 158 4.47 9.16 6.74
N ALA A 159 5.71 9.43 7.18
CA ALA A 159 6.78 8.44 7.16
C ALA A 159 6.45 7.29 8.13
N ILE A 160 6.63 6.04 7.66
CA ILE A 160 6.35 4.84 8.45
C ILE A 160 7.66 4.23 8.98
N CYS A 161 8.53 3.76 8.10
CA CYS A 161 9.83 3.21 8.48
C CYS A 161 10.86 3.39 7.37
N ALA A 162 12.12 3.39 7.77
CA ALA A 162 13.26 3.37 6.86
C ALA A 162 13.77 1.92 6.72
N TYR A 163 14.32 1.62 5.55
CA TYR A 163 15.02 0.38 5.25
C TYR A 163 16.11 0.67 4.22
N SER A 164 16.98 -0.30 3.94
CA SER A 164 17.99 -0.16 2.91
C SER A 164 17.93 -1.32 1.92
N LEU A 165 18.11 -1.04 0.64
CA LEU A 165 18.50 -2.05 -0.30
C LEU A 165 19.98 -2.35 -0.10
N ARG A 166 20.31 -3.62 0.03
CA ARG A 166 21.67 -4.13 0.20
C ARG A 166 21.91 -5.26 -0.77
N LEU A 167 23.16 -5.59 -0.96
CA LEU A 167 23.60 -6.66 -1.86
C LEU A 167 23.74 -7.97 -1.08
N TYR A 168 23.18 -9.04 -1.64
CA TYR A 168 23.20 -10.38 -1.06
C TYR A 168 23.58 -11.42 -2.10
N ALA A 169 24.20 -12.50 -1.65
CA ALA A 169 24.46 -13.67 -2.48
C ALA A 169 24.55 -14.92 -1.58
N THR A 170 24.50 -16.11 -2.18
CA THR A 170 24.78 -17.33 -1.41
C THR A 170 26.28 -17.57 -1.28
N PRO A 171 26.76 -18.19 -0.17
CA PRO A 171 28.15 -18.59 -0.04
C PRO A 171 28.63 -19.48 -1.19
N ALA A 172 27.76 -20.39 -1.67
CA ALA A 172 28.08 -21.27 -2.80
C ALA A 172 28.30 -20.52 -4.12
N TYR A 173 27.50 -19.48 -4.37
CA TYR A 173 27.71 -18.60 -5.53
C TYR A 173 29.04 -17.86 -5.41
N LEU A 174 29.34 -17.25 -4.28
CA LEU A 174 30.58 -16.50 -4.04
C LEU A 174 31.82 -17.38 -4.14
N GLY A 175 31.74 -18.63 -3.67
CA GLY A 175 32.82 -19.61 -3.80
C GLY A 175 33.14 -19.95 -5.26
N ARG A 176 32.14 -19.91 -6.13
CA ARG A 176 32.29 -20.23 -7.57
C ARG A 176 32.65 -19.00 -8.43
N ALA A 177 32.01 -17.85 -8.15
CA ALA A 177 32.14 -16.64 -8.96
C ALA A 177 33.17 -15.62 -8.42
N GLY A 178 33.70 -15.85 -7.21
CA GLY A 178 34.52 -14.90 -6.46
C GLY A 178 33.69 -13.93 -5.63
N VAL A 179 34.35 -13.33 -4.64
CA VAL A 179 33.76 -12.31 -3.76
C VAL A 179 34.11 -10.93 -4.30
N PRO A 180 33.13 -10.08 -4.70
CA PRO A 180 33.44 -8.73 -5.15
C PRO A 180 34.02 -7.89 -4.01
N ALA A 181 35.16 -7.25 -4.25
CA ALA A 181 35.83 -6.40 -3.28
C ALA A 181 35.41 -4.93 -3.37
N THR A 182 34.92 -4.49 -4.53
CA THR A 182 34.45 -3.15 -4.80
C THR A 182 33.11 -3.16 -5.53
N VAL A 183 32.39 -2.04 -5.53
CA VAL A 183 31.15 -1.87 -6.32
C VAL A 183 31.43 -2.10 -7.82
N GLY A 184 32.60 -1.70 -8.32
CA GLY A 184 33.00 -1.90 -9.72
C GLY A 184 33.10 -3.37 -10.12
N ASP A 185 33.47 -4.27 -9.20
CA ASP A 185 33.57 -5.71 -9.45
C ASP A 185 32.22 -6.35 -9.78
N LEU A 186 31.11 -5.71 -9.39
CA LEU A 186 29.75 -6.18 -9.70
C LEU A 186 29.48 -6.24 -11.20
N SER A 187 30.26 -5.55 -12.01
CA SER A 187 30.18 -5.67 -13.48
C SER A 187 30.43 -7.09 -14.01
N ARG A 188 31.00 -7.98 -13.19
CA ARG A 188 31.27 -9.40 -13.51
C ARG A 188 30.21 -10.34 -12.90
N HIS A 189 29.29 -9.83 -12.08
CA HIS A 189 28.28 -10.64 -11.39
C HIS A 189 26.89 -10.31 -11.93
N PRO A 190 26.06 -11.31 -12.30
CA PRO A 190 24.67 -11.07 -12.61
C PRO A 190 23.95 -10.39 -11.45
N LEU A 191 23.21 -9.30 -11.73
CA LEU A 191 22.41 -8.58 -10.74
C LEU A 191 20.95 -9.02 -10.81
N VAL A 192 20.46 -9.65 -9.75
CA VAL A 192 19.03 -10.01 -9.61
C VAL A 192 18.28 -8.82 -9.03
N TYR A 193 17.39 -8.23 -9.84
CA TYR A 193 16.64 -7.05 -9.44
C TYR A 193 15.38 -6.87 -10.30
N TYR A 194 14.70 -5.73 -10.13
CA TYR A 194 13.51 -5.38 -10.87
C TYR A 194 13.78 -5.22 -12.39
N ILE A 195 12.73 -5.44 -13.18
CA ILE A 195 12.71 -5.05 -14.58
C ILE A 195 12.74 -3.53 -14.63
N GLU A 196 13.71 -2.95 -15.30
CA GLU A 196 13.94 -1.52 -15.37
C GLU A 196 12.67 -0.76 -15.81
N SER A 197 12.37 0.33 -15.13
CA SER A 197 11.20 1.21 -15.36
C SER A 197 9.83 0.52 -15.31
N SER A 198 9.76 -0.76 -14.95
CA SER A 198 8.49 -1.48 -14.92
C SER A 198 7.60 -1.06 -13.75
N LEU A 199 8.18 -0.62 -12.65
CA LEU A 199 7.45 -0.26 -11.42
C LEU A 199 7.08 1.22 -11.36
N GLN A 200 7.70 2.07 -12.17
CA GLN A 200 7.54 3.53 -12.14
C GLN A 200 7.77 4.12 -10.73
N VAL A 201 8.76 3.58 -10.02
CA VAL A 201 9.18 4.03 -8.69
C VAL A 201 10.64 4.50 -8.80
N ASP A 202 10.81 5.82 -8.93
CA ASP A 202 12.10 6.45 -9.22
C ASP A 202 13.21 6.02 -8.24
N ASP A 203 12.89 5.95 -6.94
CA ASP A 203 13.86 5.57 -5.90
C ASP A 203 14.38 4.13 -6.07
N LEU A 204 13.57 3.22 -6.62
CA LEU A 204 14.00 1.85 -6.94
C LEU A 204 14.85 1.80 -8.21
N ASP A 205 14.52 2.60 -9.22
CA ASP A 205 15.31 2.70 -10.43
C ASP A 205 16.69 3.36 -10.14
N LEU A 206 16.74 4.39 -9.29
CA LEU A 206 17.98 5.02 -8.83
C LEU A 206 18.91 4.04 -8.10
N ALA A 207 18.37 3.11 -7.33
CA ALA A 207 19.17 2.09 -6.65
C ALA A 207 19.95 1.20 -7.62
N ALA A 208 19.33 0.81 -8.75
CA ALA A 208 20.00 0.04 -9.78
C ALA A 208 21.01 0.87 -10.59
N GLN A 209 20.68 2.14 -10.85
CA GLN A 209 21.58 3.08 -11.57
C GLN A 209 22.85 3.39 -10.79
N ALA A 210 22.84 3.24 -9.47
CA ALA A 210 24.03 3.40 -8.62
C ALA A 210 25.04 2.23 -8.78
N LEU A 211 24.68 1.17 -9.51
CA LEU A 211 25.49 -0.02 -9.72
C LEU A 211 26.01 -0.06 -11.19
N PRO A 212 27.16 -0.71 -11.44
CA PRO A 212 27.65 -0.87 -12.81
C PRO A 212 26.71 -1.79 -13.60
N ALA A 213 26.74 -1.63 -14.93
CA ALA A 213 26.08 -2.58 -15.82
C ALA A 213 26.57 -4.00 -15.53
N SER A 214 25.63 -4.93 -15.38
CA SER A 214 25.91 -6.32 -15.04
C SER A 214 25.54 -7.27 -16.18
N PRO A 215 26.09 -8.50 -16.20
CA PRO A 215 25.66 -9.54 -17.14
C PRO A 215 24.16 -9.82 -17.04
N ALA A 216 23.61 -10.48 -18.05
CA ALA A 216 22.20 -10.92 -18.05
C ALA A 216 21.90 -11.75 -16.81
N SER A 217 20.77 -11.45 -16.16
CA SER A 217 20.35 -12.10 -14.91
C SER A 217 18.83 -12.28 -14.85
N VAL A 218 18.36 -12.88 -13.79
CA VAL A 218 16.91 -12.98 -13.50
C VAL A 218 16.39 -11.60 -13.10
N ARG A 219 15.37 -11.11 -13.81
CA ARG A 219 14.66 -9.88 -13.50
C ARG A 219 13.16 -10.18 -13.32
N SER A 220 12.54 -9.54 -12.34
CA SER A 220 11.12 -9.76 -12.01
C SER A 220 10.49 -8.47 -11.48
N THR A 221 9.17 -8.38 -11.48
CA THR A 221 8.42 -7.36 -10.75
C THR A 221 8.13 -7.77 -9.30
N SER A 222 8.43 -9.02 -8.92
CA SER A 222 8.23 -9.57 -7.58
C SER A 222 9.54 -9.59 -6.80
N VAL A 223 9.56 -8.94 -5.65
CA VAL A 223 10.72 -8.95 -4.73
C VAL A 223 11.00 -10.35 -4.17
N PHE A 224 9.98 -11.17 -3.97
CA PHE A 224 10.17 -12.55 -3.50
C PHE A 224 10.82 -13.43 -4.57
N ALA A 225 10.52 -13.19 -5.86
CA ALA A 225 11.26 -13.84 -6.93
C ALA A 225 12.75 -13.44 -6.94
N HIS A 226 13.08 -12.21 -6.54
CA HIS A 226 14.49 -11.81 -6.38
C HIS A 226 15.16 -12.57 -5.23
N VAL A 227 14.49 -12.67 -4.07
CA VAL A 227 15.01 -13.44 -2.93
C VAL A 227 15.29 -14.89 -3.34
N GLU A 228 14.32 -15.57 -3.95
CA GLU A 228 14.46 -16.96 -4.33
C GLU A 228 15.48 -17.17 -5.45
N ALA A 229 15.53 -16.30 -6.46
CA ALA A 229 16.56 -16.39 -7.49
C ALA A 229 17.98 -16.18 -6.93
N THR A 230 18.14 -15.24 -5.99
CA THR A 230 19.42 -15.02 -5.30
C THR A 230 19.79 -16.22 -4.46
N ALA A 231 18.85 -16.77 -3.69
CA ALA A 231 19.04 -17.97 -2.88
C ALA A 231 19.32 -19.24 -3.71
N ALA A 232 18.82 -19.28 -4.95
CA ALA A 232 19.16 -20.33 -5.91
C ALA A 232 20.54 -20.12 -6.57
N GLY A 233 21.24 -19.04 -6.28
CA GLY A 233 22.59 -18.75 -6.79
C GLY A 233 22.62 -18.17 -8.21
N ALA A 234 21.57 -17.47 -8.63
CA ALA A 234 21.49 -16.79 -9.94
C ALA A 234 22.49 -15.62 -10.06
N GLY A 235 22.93 -15.04 -8.94
CA GLY A 235 23.83 -13.90 -8.93
C GLY A 235 23.82 -13.15 -7.61
N VAL A 236 24.12 -11.86 -7.66
CA VAL A 236 24.01 -10.93 -6.54
C VAL A 236 22.62 -10.28 -6.58
N GLY A 237 21.86 -10.43 -5.50
CA GLY A 237 20.54 -9.80 -5.35
C GLY A 237 20.64 -8.43 -4.69
N LEU A 238 19.94 -7.43 -5.24
CA LEU A 238 19.72 -6.16 -4.58
C LEU A 238 18.37 -6.23 -3.85
N LEU A 239 18.40 -6.49 -2.55
CA LEU A 239 17.24 -6.85 -1.76
C LEU A 239 17.02 -5.89 -0.57
N PRO A 240 15.77 -5.70 -0.12
CA PRO A 240 15.49 -5.06 1.16
C PRO A 240 16.19 -5.80 2.31
N ASP A 241 16.84 -5.04 3.20
CA ASP A 241 17.60 -5.60 4.32
C ASP A 241 16.75 -6.43 5.27
N PHE A 242 15.47 -6.08 5.43
CA PHE A 242 14.53 -6.85 6.26
C PHE A 242 14.09 -8.18 5.61
N LEU A 243 14.40 -8.43 4.33
CA LEU A 243 14.23 -9.74 3.68
C LEU A 243 15.54 -10.51 3.59
N GLY A 244 16.64 -9.81 3.28
CA GLY A 244 17.93 -10.48 3.06
C GLY A 244 18.64 -10.86 4.35
N ASP A 245 18.60 -10.00 5.39
CA ASP A 245 19.30 -10.28 6.66
C ASP A 245 18.76 -11.49 7.42
N PRO A 246 17.45 -11.74 7.51
CA PRO A 246 16.94 -12.91 8.22
C PRO A 246 17.02 -14.21 7.41
N ASP A 247 17.35 -14.17 6.12
CA ASP A 247 17.44 -15.38 5.30
C ASP A 247 18.78 -16.09 5.50
N PRO A 248 18.82 -17.28 6.14
CA PRO A 248 20.06 -17.98 6.45
C PRO A 248 20.81 -18.48 5.21
N ARG A 249 20.19 -18.47 4.04
CA ARG A 249 20.81 -18.88 2.77
C ARG A 249 21.70 -17.77 2.19
N LEU A 250 21.52 -16.53 2.66
CA LEU A 250 22.13 -15.34 2.10
C LEU A 250 23.16 -14.73 3.04
N VAL A 251 24.19 -14.15 2.44
CA VAL A 251 25.17 -13.32 3.13
C VAL A 251 25.27 -11.96 2.46
N ARG A 252 25.54 -10.92 3.23
CA ARG A 252 25.77 -9.59 2.68
C ARG A 252 27.04 -9.54 1.83
N VAL A 253 26.93 -8.85 0.71
CA VAL A 253 28.05 -8.55 -0.19
C VAL A 253 28.34 -7.05 -0.12
N LEU A 254 29.61 -6.64 -0.08
CA LEU A 254 30.05 -5.27 0.05
C LEU A 254 29.43 -4.54 1.27
N ASP A 255 29.30 -5.24 2.39
CA ASP A 255 28.77 -4.64 3.61
C ASP A 255 29.62 -3.43 4.04
N GLY A 256 28.95 -2.34 4.43
CA GLY A 256 29.60 -1.05 4.70
C GLY A 256 30.09 -0.27 3.47
N ARG A 257 30.03 -0.84 2.25
CA ARG A 257 30.46 -0.18 1.00
C ARG A 257 29.32 0.16 0.06
N PHE A 258 28.18 -0.53 0.18
CA PHE A 258 26.97 -0.25 -0.57
C PHE A 258 25.74 -0.40 0.30
N ALA A 259 24.92 0.64 0.33
CA ALA A 259 23.56 0.64 0.85
C ALA A 259 22.78 1.75 0.15
N HIS A 260 21.58 1.45 -0.29
CA HIS A 260 20.67 2.46 -0.85
C HIS A 260 19.49 2.66 0.13
N PRO A 261 19.49 3.78 0.89
CA PRO A 261 18.46 4.02 1.91
C PRO A 261 17.13 4.38 1.26
N LEU A 262 16.07 3.79 1.74
CA LEU A 262 14.71 3.99 1.29
C LEU A 262 13.78 4.18 2.49
N ARG A 263 12.57 4.66 2.21
CA ARG A 263 11.56 4.86 3.25
C ARG A 263 10.18 4.50 2.73
N TYR A 264 9.41 3.81 3.56
CA TYR A 264 7.98 3.65 3.34
C TYR A 264 7.20 4.84 3.91
N TRP A 265 6.22 5.27 3.16
CA TRP A 265 5.30 6.34 3.52
C TRP A 265 3.88 5.82 3.48
N ALA A 266 3.09 6.22 4.47
CA ALA A 266 1.64 6.05 4.45
C ALA A 266 1.01 7.29 3.83
N VAL A 267 0.16 7.06 2.85
CA VAL A 267 -0.62 8.09 2.16
C VAL A 267 -2.09 7.85 2.43
N THR A 268 -2.75 8.86 2.97
CA THR A 268 -4.19 8.84 3.21
C THR A 268 -4.83 10.02 2.48
N ARG A 269 -6.08 9.88 2.03
CA ARG A 269 -6.83 10.97 1.40
C ARG A 269 -7.24 12.02 2.42
N ASP A 270 -7.85 13.11 1.98
CA ASP A 270 -8.16 14.36 2.71
C ASP A 270 -8.67 14.24 4.17
N GLN A 271 -9.04 13.05 4.62
CA GLN A 271 -9.54 12.79 5.98
C GLN A 271 -8.84 11.63 6.69
N GLY A 272 -7.73 11.11 6.15
CA GLY A 272 -7.07 9.90 6.63
C GLY A 272 -6.85 9.82 8.14
N PRO A 273 -6.26 10.83 8.80
CA PRO A 273 -6.04 10.77 10.25
C PRO A 273 -7.32 10.87 11.10
N ARG A 274 -8.43 11.29 10.51
CA ARG A 274 -9.73 11.45 11.19
C ARG A 274 -10.63 10.22 11.07
N ASN A 275 -10.30 9.27 10.20
CA ASN A 275 -11.00 7.99 10.15
C ASN A 275 -10.42 7.06 11.23
N PRO A 276 -11.17 6.72 12.28
CA PRO A 276 -10.65 5.93 13.40
C PRO A 276 -10.13 4.57 12.97
N VAL A 277 -10.73 3.93 11.94
CA VAL A 277 -10.26 2.66 11.39
C VAL A 277 -8.87 2.79 10.77
N VAL A 278 -8.62 3.88 10.02
CA VAL A 278 -7.32 4.14 9.40
C VAL A 278 -6.27 4.52 10.46
N ALA A 279 -6.66 5.27 11.48
CA ALA A 279 -5.77 5.61 12.60
C ALA A 279 -5.32 4.35 13.34
N GLU A 280 -6.27 3.49 13.73
CA GLU A 280 -5.98 2.20 14.39
C GLU A 280 -5.11 1.28 13.51
N ALA A 281 -5.37 1.23 12.20
CA ALA A 281 -4.54 0.46 11.28
C ALA A 281 -3.09 1.00 11.22
N LEU A 282 -2.92 2.32 11.16
CA LEU A 282 -1.60 2.96 11.18
C LEU A 282 -0.85 2.70 12.49
N ASP A 283 -1.54 2.77 13.62
CA ASP A 283 -0.94 2.54 14.93
C ASP A 283 -0.57 1.05 15.11
N ALA A 284 -1.41 0.13 14.64
CA ALA A 284 -1.10 -1.30 14.61
C ALA A 284 0.14 -1.60 13.73
N ILE A 285 0.24 -0.97 12.56
CA ILE A 285 1.42 -1.10 11.67
C ILE A 285 2.68 -0.59 12.37
N ARG A 286 2.62 0.60 13.00
CA ARG A 286 3.77 1.18 13.71
C ARG A 286 4.20 0.32 14.89
N ALA A 287 3.25 -0.16 15.68
CA ALA A 287 3.51 -1.03 16.82
C ALA A 287 4.19 -2.33 16.38
N HIS A 288 3.69 -2.96 15.30
CA HIS A 288 4.28 -4.17 14.77
C HIS A 288 5.70 -3.94 14.26
N ILE A 289 5.94 -2.88 13.47
CA ILE A 289 7.27 -2.51 12.98
C ILE A 289 8.23 -2.28 14.14
N ALA A 290 7.80 -1.56 15.18
CA ALA A 290 8.64 -1.33 16.37
C ALA A 290 9.00 -2.63 17.10
N ALA A 291 8.12 -3.64 17.06
CA ALA A 291 8.36 -4.94 17.70
C ALA A 291 9.32 -5.85 16.90
N VAL A 292 9.27 -5.78 15.55
CA VAL A 292 10.05 -6.70 14.69
C VAL A 292 11.31 -6.07 14.10
N ALA A 293 11.37 -4.74 13.99
CA ALA A 293 12.58 -4.03 13.57
C ALA A 293 13.38 -3.63 14.82
N PRO A 294 14.49 -4.27 15.15
CA PRO A 294 15.34 -3.78 16.22
C PRO A 294 15.76 -2.36 15.88
N VAL A 295 15.62 -1.46 16.85
CA VAL A 295 15.90 -0.03 16.75
C VAL A 295 17.29 0.19 16.16
N ARG A 296 17.38 0.38 14.85
CA ARG A 296 18.60 0.90 14.20
C ARG A 296 18.59 2.40 14.38
N LYS A 297 19.31 2.88 15.38
CA LYS A 297 19.75 4.26 15.47
C LYS A 297 20.79 4.50 14.37
N GLU A 298 20.35 4.84 13.16
CA GLU A 298 21.25 5.48 12.22
C GLU A 298 21.17 7.00 12.45
N PRO A 299 22.34 7.67 12.53
CA PRO A 299 22.36 9.13 12.61
C PRO A 299 21.81 9.68 11.29
N VAL A 300 20.83 10.57 11.39
CA VAL A 300 20.35 11.37 10.27
C VAL A 300 21.49 12.28 9.86
N SER A 301 22.25 11.92 8.84
CA SER A 301 23.08 12.85 8.08
C SER A 301 22.14 13.75 7.29
N ALA A 302 22.02 15.00 7.71
CA ALA A 302 21.39 16.04 6.92
C ALA A 302 22.20 16.23 5.63
N PRO A 303 21.59 16.33 4.44
CA PRO A 303 22.27 16.79 3.25
C PRO A 303 22.56 18.30 3.40
N ALA A 304 23.81 18.66 3.06
CA ALA A 304 24.23 20.04 2.87
C ALA A 304 23.58 20.64 1.62
#